data_fe733e9ee49ff7f40f88f87fee3349f3
#
_entry.id   fe733e9ee49ff7f40f88f87fee3349f3
#
_cell.length_a   1.000
_cell.length_b   1.000
_cell.length_c   1.000
_cell.angle_alpha   90.00
_cell.angle_beta   90.00
_cell.angle_gamma   90.00
#
_symmetry.space_group_name_H-M   'P 1'
#
loop_
_entity.id
_entity.type
_entity.pdbx_description
1 polymer ?
#
loop_
_entity_poly.entity_id
_entity_poly.type
_entity_poly.pdbx_seq_one_letter_code
_entity_poly.pdbx_strand_id
1 'polypeptide(L)'
;MKLMHTSDWHIGKIVNQRHMTFDQEYILDNLVKMLEAERPDVLVVAGDIYDRGIPPVEAVELLDKVLSNILLQLGIPIIMIAGNHDSPDRLGFGSRLLRDKGLYISGPLLKDIQKVVLCDEYGPVNFYLIPYASPAVVREVFACNEVCDHDTAMKEMIRCIREKWNAEERNVVVTHGFIRGMEELEQSESEKPLSITLAVGGTDFVDVKHFDGFAYTALGHLHGPQQAGSPRVRYAGSLLKYSFSETKQEKSVTLAQIGKDGELSIECKSLLPLRNMRRIKGTLKGLLDPEVYANTNIEDYLHVTLTDEGELIEPMSKLRAVYPNILSLDIEIKERQVTESKTSAGQGYKHKSKLDLFSDFYTDMTGQMFTEEKALIVAKTISTLETDEREL
;
A
#
# COMPACT_ATOMS: atom_id res chain seq x y z
N MET A 1 -1.59 -12.56 27.44
CA MET A 1 -0.71 -11.66 26.66
C MET A 1 -1.58 -10.78 25.77
N LYS A 2 -1.52 -9.48 25.98
CA LYS A 2 -2.19 -8.47 25.17
C LYS A 2 -1.16 -7.84 24.22
N LEU A 3 -1.31 -8.01 22.93
CA LEU A 3 -0.41 -7.44 21.95
C LEU A 3 -1.15 -6.44 21.06
N MET A 4 -0.47 -5.36 20.67
CA MET A 4 -0.94 -4.46 19.63
C MET A 4 -0.13 -4.75 18.35
N HIS A 5 -0.83 -5.08 17.26
CA HIS A 5 -0.24 -5.45 15.98
C HIS A 5 -0.53 -4.39 14.93
N THR A 6 0.51 -3.93 14.30
CA THR A 6 0.53 -2.97 13.19
C THR A 6 1.56 -3.39 12.15
N SER A 7 1.51 -2.84 10.95
CA SER A 7 2.46 -3.09 9.86
C SER A 7 2.44 -1.95 8.84
N ASP A 8 3.29 -2.04 7.85
CA ASP A 8 3.23 -1.22 6.62
C ASP A 8 3.18 0.28 6.91
N TRP A 9 4.11 0.74 7.77
CA TRP A 9 4.21 2.15 8.14
C TRP A 9 4.70 3.01 6.98
N HIS A 10 5.57 2.45 6.13
CA HIS A 10 6.15 3.12 4.96
C HIS A 10 6.63 4.53 5.24
N ILE A 11 7.33 4.75 6.35
CA ILE A 11 7.79 6.09 6.74
C ILE A 11 8.67 6.67 5.63
N GLY A 12 8.35 7.91 5.23
CA GLY A 12 8.99 8.60 4.12
C GLY A 12 8.34 8.36 2.75
N LYS A 13 7.11 7.78 2.72
CA LYS A 13 6.36 7.57 1.48
C LYS A 13 6.00 8.87 0.78
N ILE A 14 6.04 8.81 -0.55
CA ILE A 14 5.58 9.89 -1.43
C ILE A 14 4.41 9.36 -2.25
N VAL A 15 3.26 10.04 -2.17
CA VAL A 15 2.05 9.72 -2.95
C VAL A 15 1.76 10.88 -3.89
N ASN A 16 1.72 10.63 -5.21
CA ASN A 16 1.47 11.67 -6.23
C ASN A 16 2.31 12.95 -5.99
N GLN A 17 3.61 12.78 -5.76
CA GLN A 17 4.57 13.87 -5.48
C GLN A 17 4.37 14.58 -4.13
N ARG A 18 3.45 14.12 -3.28
CA ARG A 18 3.25 14.64 -1.94
C ARG A 18 3.99 13.78 -0.92
N HIS A 19 4.86 14.40 -0.14
CA HIS A 19 5.51 13.75 1.01
C HIS A 19 4.48 13.52 2.12
N MET A 20 4.38 12.27 2.59
CA MET A 20 3.41 11.88 3.61
C MET A 20 3.95 12.01 5.04
N THR A 21 5.20 12.39 5.22
CA THR A 21 5.90 12.37 6.52
C THR A 21 5.15 13.13 7.61
N PHE A 22 4.53 14.28 7.28
CA PHE A 22 3.73 15.04 8.24
C PHE A 22 2.46 14.31 8.70
N ASP A 23 1.75 13.67 7.77
CA ASP A 23 0.56 12.85 8.09
C ASP A 23 0.97 11.56 8.82
N GLN A 24 2.14 11.02 8.50
CA GLN A 24 2.72 9.86 9.19
C GLN A 24 3.12 10.20 10.63
N GLU A 25 3.72 11.37 10.86
CA GLU A 25 4.00 11.84 12.22
C GLU A 25 2.71 11.95 13.06
N TYR A 26 1.67 12.58 12.49
CA TYR A 26 0.37 12.72 13.17
C TYR A 26 -0.25 11.37 13.55
N ILE A 27 -0.26 10.39 12.62
CA ILE A 27 -0.88 9.09 12.89
C ILE A 27 -0.04 8.25 13.87
N LEU A 28 1.29 8.36 13.82
CA LEU A 28 2.19 7.70 14.74
C LEU A 28 2.08 8.28 16.16
N ASP A 29 1.93 9.60 16.30
CA ASP A 29 1.64 10.25 17.59
C ASP A 29 0.28 9.76 18.15
N ASN A 30 -0.72 9.52 17.31
CA ASN A 30 -1.99 8.93 17.74
C ASN A 30 -1.83 7.46 18.12
N LEU A 31 -1.00 6.69 17.42
CA LEU A 31 -0.63 5.32 17.81
C LEU A 31 0.02 5.28 19.20
N VAL A 32 0.94 6.21 19.49
CA VAL A 32 1.57 6.32 20.82
C VAL A 32 0.53 6.60 21.91
N LYS A 33 -0.42 7.52 21.68
CA LYS A 33 -1.52 7.77 22.61
C LYS A 33 -2.42 6.54 22.82
N MET A 34 -2.66 5.79 21.76
CA MET A 34 -3.43 4.55 21.83
C MET A 34 -2.69 3.48 22.64
N LEU A 35 -1.36 3.34 22.46
CA LEU A 35 -0.51 2.46 23.28
C LEU A 35 -0.54 2.87 24.76
N GLU A 36 -0.52 4.16 25.05
CA GLU A 36 -0.63 4.68 26.43
C GLU A 36 -1.97 4.33 27.07
N ALA A 37 -3.07 4.43 26.31
CA ALA A 37 -4.42 4.12 26.79
C ALA A 37 -4.65 2.62 26.97
N GLU A 38 -4.23 1.81 25.99
CA GLU A 38 -4.49 0.36 25.95
C GLU A 38 -3.50 -0.46 26.78
N ARG A 39 -2.29 0.06 27.00
CA ARG A 39 -1.23 -0.63 27.76
C ARG A 39 -1.04 -2.09 27.33
N PRO A 40 -0.75 -2.38 26.06
CA PRO A 40 -0.43 -3.76 25.67
C PRO A 40 0.90 -4.20 26.27
N ASP A 41 1.08 -5.51 26.42
CA ASP A 41 2.34 -6.11 26.87
C ASP A 41 3.46 -5.97 25.84
N VAL A 42 3.10 -5.82 24.55
CA VAL A 42 4.05 -5.68 23.43
C VAL A 42 3.39 -4.99 22.22
N LEU A 43 4.17 -4.17 21.53
CA LEU A 43 3.87 -3.69 20.18
C LEU A 43 4.56 -4.58 19.16
N VAL A 44 3.81 -5.11 18.18
CA VAL A 44 4.34 -5.89 17.05
C VAL A 44 4.19 -5.07 15.78
N VAL A 45 5.30 -4.89 15.04
CA VAL A 45 5.34 -4.19 13.74
C VAL A 45 5.80 -5.19 12.67
N ALA A 46 4.87 -5.66 11.86
CA ALA A 46 5.07 -6.77 10.93
C ALA A 46 5.61 -6.32 9.56
N GLY A 47 6.70 -5.56 9.54
CA GLY A 47 7.45 -5.19 8.33
C GLY A 47 6.99 -3.90 7.65
N ASP A 48 7.74 -3.54 6.61
CA ASP A 48 7.60 -2.31 5.82
C ASP A 48 7.57 -1.05 6.68
N ILE A 49 8.64 -0.92 7.48
CA ILE A 49 8.84 0.20 8.40
C ILE A 49 9.10 1.48 7.60
N TYR A 50 10.01 1.39 6.63
CA TYR A 50 10.33 2.47 5.70
C TYR A 50 9.74 2.18 4.31
N ASP A 51 9.45 3.23 3.55
CA ASP A 51 8.97 3.11 2.17
C ASP A 51 10.04 2.60 1.20
N ARG A 52 11.32 2.70 1.57
CA ARG A 52 12.45 2.27 0.73
C ARG A 52 13.66 1.92 1.56
N GLY A 53 14.51 1.04 1.03
CA GLY A 53 15.72 0.54 1.70
C GLY A 53 16.77 1.62 2.05
N ILE A 54 16.69 2.82 1.45
CA ILE A 54 17.46 4.01 1.83
C ILE A 54 16.45 5.10 2.19
N PRO A 55 16.00 5.17 3.44
CA PRO A 55 15.04 6.18 3.89
C PRO A 55 15.66 7.58 3.91
N PRO A 56 14.88 8.65 3.69
CA PRO A 56 15.33 10.01 3.92
C PRO A 56 15.56 10.27 5.41
N VAL A 57 16.35 11.31 5.72
CA VAL A 57 16.74 11.61 7.11
C VAL A 57 15.52 11.85 8.01
N GLU A 58 14.54 12.56 7.51
CA GLU A 58 13.30 12.89 8.24
C GLU A 58 12.51 11.62 8.61
N ALA A 59 12.58 10.57 7.79
CA ALA A 59 11.96 9.29 8.10
C ALA A 59 12.69 8.55 9.24
N VAL A 60 14.01 8.64 9.24
CA VAL A 60 14.85 8.04 10.32
C VAL A 60 14.62 8.77 11.64
N GLU A 61 14.59 10.11 11.63
CA GLU A 61 14.31 10.93 12.81
C GLU A 61 12.89 10.65 13.37
N LEU A 62 11.89 10.51 12.48
CA LEU A 62 10.54 10.20 12.90
C LEU A 62 10.46 8.81 13.57
N LEU A 63 11.10 7.80 12.99
CA LEU A 63 11.14 6.46 13.59
C LEU A 63 11.82 6.49 14.95
N ASP A 64 12.98 7.14 15.07
CA ASP A 64 13.71 7.27 16.33
C ASP A 64 12.86 7.94 17.42
N LYS A 65 12.18 9.05 17.09
CA LYS A 65 11.24 9.73 17.98
C LYS A 65 10.15 8.78 18.50
N VAL A 66 9.53 8.03 17.60
CA VAL A 66 8.40 7.15 17.95
C VAL A 66 8.88 5.98 18.81
N LEU A 67 9.97 5.31 18.41
CA LEU A 67 10.53 4.19 19.19
C LEU A 67 10.97 4.64 20.58
N SER A 68 11.63 5.81 20.68
CA SER A 68 12.06 6.40 21.96
C SER A 68 10.87 6.67 22.87
N ASN A 69 9.78 7.23 22.35
CA ASN A 69 8.57 7.47 23.15
C ASN A 69 7.96 6.17 23.65
N ILE A 70 7.84 5.15 22.82
CA ILE A 70 7.22 3.86 23.21
C ILE A 70 8.10 3.12 24.23
N LEU A 71 9.40 3.02 23.97
CA LEU A 71 10.32 2.27 24.82
C LEU A 71 10.66 2.98 26.12
N LEU A 72 11.00 4.28 26.05
CA LEU A 72 11.55 5.00 27.19
C LEU A 72 10.48 5.69 28.03
N GLN A 73 9.37 6.15 27.42
CA GLN A 73 8.31 6.84 28.13
C GLN A 73 7.20 5.87 28.57
N LEU A 74 6.76 4.98 27.66
CA LEU A 74 5.68 4.03 27.97
C LEU A 74 6.20 2.72 28.57
N GLY A 75 7.46 2.35 28.31
CA GLY A 75 8.05 1.09 28.75
C GLY A 75 7.47 -0.15 28.06
N ILE A 76 6.89 0.00 26.89
CA ILE A 76 6.28 -1.09 26.12
C ILE A 76 7.33 -1.70 25.20
N PRO A 77 7.64 -3.01 25.31
CA PRO A 77 8.52 -3.70 24.39
C PRO A 77 8.01 -3.64 22.94
N ILE A 78 8.95 -3.60 21.99
CA ILE A 78 8.64 -3.55 20.56
C ILE A 78 9.30 -4.73 19.85
N ILE A 79 8.52 -5.46 19.05
CA ILE A 79 8.98 -6.50 18.13
C ILE A 79 8.78 -5.97 16.71
N MET A 80 9.85 -5.96 15.91
CA MET A 80 9.83 -5.49 14.52
C MET A 80 10.54 -6.49 13.61
N ILE A 81 10.05 -6.64 12.40
CA ILE A 81 10.71 -7.39 11.33
C ILE A 81 10.90 -6.51 10.10
N ALA A 82 11.86 -6.85 9.24
CA ALA A 82 11.98 -6.22 7.93
C ALA A 82 10.91 -6.74 6.97
N GLY A 83 10.25 -5.83 6.25
CA GLY A 83 9.39 -6.13 5.11
C GLY A 83 10.15 -6.07 3.78
N ASN A 84 9.43 -6.12 2.64
CA ASN A 84 10.05 -6.14 1.31
C ASN A 84 10.56 -4.75 0.86
N HIS A 85 10.06 -3.66 1.43
CA HIS A 85 10.54 -2.30 1.18
C HIS A 85 11.77 -1.94 2.03
N ASP A 86 11.96 -2.58 3.17
CA ASP A 86 13.07 -2.31 4.07
C ASP A 86 14.42 -2.82 3.52
N SER A 87 15.51 -2.19 3.99
CA SER A 87 16.84 -2.80 3.91
C SER A 87 17.07 -3.61 5.17
N PRO A 88 17.11 -4.96 5.10
CA PRO A 88 17.25 -5.81 6.28
C PRO A 88 18.47 -5.45 7.14
N ASP A 89 19.63 -5.20 6.50
CA ASP A 89 20.88 -4.88 7.20
C ASP A 89 20.82 -3.51 7.88
N ARG A 90 20.20 -2.51 7.24
CA ARG A 90 20.08 -1.16 7.81
C ARG A 90 19.09 -1.16 8.98
N LEU A 91 17.94 -1.82 8.82
CA LEU A 91 16.94 -1.93 9.89
C LEU A 91 17.51 -2.75 11.06
N GLY A 92 18.26 -3.80 10.78
CA GLY A 92 18.89 -4.68 11.78
C GLY A 92 20.10 -4.07 12.48
N PHE A 93 20.57 -2.88 12.04
CA PHE A 93 21.74 -2.24 12.67
C PHE A 93 21.49 -1.94 14.15
N GLY A 94 22.42 -2.37 14.99
CA GLY A 94 22.33 -2.16 16.44
C GLY A 94 21.30 -3.03 17.18
N SER A 95 20.53 -3.88 16.49
CA SER A 95 19.45 -4.69 17.08
C SER A 95 19.90 -5.52 18.29
N ARG A 96 21.14 -6.07 18.26
CA ARG A 96 21.69 -6.84 19.40
C ARG A 96 21.91 -5.99 20.65
N LEU A 97 22.28 -4.71 20.48
CA LEU A 97 22.53 -3.78 21.59
C LEU A 97 21.21 -3.28 22.21
N LEU A 98 20.16 -3.22 21.40
CA LEU A 98 18.86 -2.66 21.80
C LEU A 98 17.93 -3.71 22.43
N ARG A 99 18.27 -5.00 22.31
CA ARG A 99 17.45 -6.10 22.83
C ARG A 99 17.20 -6.00 24.33
N ASP A 100 18.23 -5.67 25.11
CA ASP A 100 18.12 -5.50 26.55
C ASP A 100 17.28 -4.28 26.98
N LYS A 101 16.95 -3.42 26.03
CA LYS A 101 16.06 -2.27 26.22
C LYS A 101 14.63 -2.56 25.79
N GLY A 102 14.31 -3.79 25.38
CA GLY A 102 12.99 -4.19 24.93
C GLY A 102 12.71 -3.92 23.44
N LEU A 103 13.74 -3.60 22.64
CA LEU A 103 13.60 -3.47 21.17
C LEU A 103 14.17 -4.71 20.49
N TYR A 104 13.29 -5.50 19.89
CA TYR A 104 13.61 -6.73 19.20
C TYR A 104 13.40 -6.55 17.70
N ILE A 105 14.50 -6.46 16.94
CA ILE A 105 14.45 -6.26 15.48
C ILE A 105 15.01 -7.50 14.79
N SER A 106 14.25 -8.09 13.86
CA SER A 106 14.73 -9.09 12.91
C SER A 106 14.88 -8.42 11.54
N GLY A 107 16.11 -8.02 11.20
CA GLY A 107 16.44 -7.43 9.89
C GLY A 107 16.69 -8.55 8.87
N PRO A 108 17.94 -9.05 8.70
CA PRO A 108 18.22 -10.14 7.79
C PRO A 108 17.69 -11.47 8.32
N LEU A 109 17.30 -12.36 7.39
CA LEU A 109 16.94 -13.72 7.71
C LEU A 109 18.17 -14.48 8.19
N LEU A 110 18.05 -15.14 9.32
CA LEU A 110 19.11 -15.98 9.91
C LEU A 110 18.72 -17.45 9.87
N LYS A 111 19.70 -18.35 9.76
CA LYS A 111 19.49 -19.81 9.82
C LYS A 111 18.81 -20.24 11.13
N ASP A 112 19.18 -19.60 12.24
CA ASP A 112 18.48 -19.75 13.52
C ASP A 112 17.45 -18.62 13.63
N ILE A 113 16.21 -18.95 13.27
CA ILE A 113 15.10 -17.97 13.25
C ILE A 113 14.97 -17.34 14.65
N GLN A 114 15.00 -16.01 14.70
CA GLN A 114 14.98 -15.29 15.95
C GLN A 114 13.71 -15.58 16.75
N LYS A 115 13.89 -16.03 17.99
CA LYS A 115 12.83 -16.23 18.96
C LYS A 115 12.94 -15.18 20.08
N VAL A 116 11.85 -14.52 20.37
CA VAL A 116 11.69 -13.62 21.53
C VAL A 116 10.69 -14.24 22.47
N VAL A 117 11.03 -14.32 23.76
CA VAL A 117 10.15 -14.86 24.80
C VAL A 117 9.75 -13.72 25.72
N LEU A 118 8.46 -13.42 25.77
CA LEU A 118 7.87 -12.50 26.73
C LEU A 118 6.96 -13.29 27.67
N CYS A 119 6.90 -12.88 28.94
CA CYS A 119 6.09 -13.57 29.93
C CYS A 119 4.94 -12.67 30.40
N ASP A 120 3.79 -13.25 30.59
CA ASP A 120 2.67 -12.66 31.32
C ASP A 120 2.32 -13.54 32.55
N GLU A 121 1.19 -13.26 33.23
CA GLU A 121 0.70 -14.00 34.38
C GLU A 121 0.47 -15.50 34.12
N TYR A 122 0.29 -15.90 32.86
CA TYR A 122 0.07 -17.29 32.42
C TYR A 122 1.33 -18.01 31.95
N GLY A 123 2.49 -17.34 31.99
CA GLY A 123 3.76 -17.90 31.57
C GLY A 123 4.26 -17.36 30.22
N PRO A 124 5.14 -18.11 29.53
CA PRO A 124 5.82 -17.63 28.33
C PRO A 124 4.90 -17.56 27.11
N VAL A 125 5.14 -16.54 26.28
CA VAL A 125 4.65 -16.43 24.90
C VAL A 125 5.88 -16.30 24.00
N ASN A 126 6.00 -17.20 23.02
CA ASN A 126 7.13 -17.26 22.10
C ASN A 126 6.79 -16.55 20.82
N PHE A 127 7.54 -15.52 20.46
CA PHE A 127 7.42 -14.81 19.19
C PHE A 127 8.53 -15.26 18.24
N TYR A 128 8.16 -15.85 17.11
CA TYR A 128 9.08 -16.25 16.05
C TYR A 128 9.04 -15.18 14.96
N LEU A 129 10.21 -14.59 14.67
CA LEU A 129 10.36 -13.44 13.81
C LEU A 129 10.89 -13.85 12.46
N ILE A 130 10.03 -13.89 11.44
CA ILE A 130 10.36 -14.23 10.07
C ILE A 130 10.33 -12.95 9.22
N PRO A 131 11.45 -12.27 8.99
CA PRO A 131 11.50 -11.12 8.11
C PRO A 131 11.24 -11.54 6.66
N TYR A 132 10.83 -10.61 5.81
CA TYR A 132 10.73 -10.87 4.38
C TYR A 132 12.08 -11.31 3.82
N ALA A 133 12.04 -12.40 3.06
CA ALA A 133 13.19 -12.90 2.31
C ALA A 133 12.73 -13.51 0.99
N SER A 134 13.46 -13.23 -0.08
CA SER A 134 13.20 -13.89 -1.37
C SER A 134 13.50 -15.38 -1.30
N PRO A 135 12.85 -16.21 -2.12
CA PRO A 135 13.13 -17.66 -2.17
C PRO A 135 14.62 -17.99 -2.37
N ALA A 136 15.35 -17.16 -3.11
CA ALA A 136 16.78 -17.33 -3.34
C ALA A 136 17.57 -17.18 -2.03
N VAL A 137 17.26 -16.19 -1.21
CA VAL A 137 17.88 -15.97 0.11
C VAL A 137 17.57 -17.13 1.05
N VAL A 138 16.31 -17.57 1.09
CA VAL A 138 15.91 -18.72 1.95
C VAL A 138 16.65 -19.99 1.53
N ARG A 139 16.76 -20.26 0.23
CA ARG A 139 17.53 -21.40 -0.31
C ARG A 139 18.99 -21.38 0.15
N GLU A 140 19.62 -20.21 0.10
CA GLU A 140 21.00 -20.03 0.52
C GLU A 140 21.17 -20.21 2.03
N VAL A 141 20.35 -19.51 2.84
CA VAL A 141 20.45 -19.51 4.31
C VAL A 141 20.23 -20.90 4.90
N PHE A 142 19.24 -21.64 4.39
CA PHE A 142 18.90 -22.98 4.91
C PHE A 142 19.59 -24.11 4.14
N ALA A 143 20.34 -23.80 3.07
CA ALA A 143 20.94 -24.77 2.16
C ALA A 143 19.92 -25.81 1.63
N CYS A 144 18.71 -25.38 1.32
CA CYS A 144 17.58 -26.21 0.91
C CYS A 144 17.26 -25.99 -0.58
N ASN A 145 17.67 -26.92 -1.44
CA ASN A 145 17.47 -26.82 -2.89
C ASN A 145 15.99 -26.98 -3.33
N GLU A 146 15.12 -27.46 -2.44
CA GLU A 146 13.69 -27.65 -2.71
C GLU A 146 12.91 -26.32 -2.68
N VAL A 147 13.50 -25.25 -2.14
CA VAL A 147 12.90 -23.92 -2.12
C VAL A 147 12.91 -23.33 -3.53
N CYS A 148 11.75 -23.19 -4.16
CA CYS A 148 11.62 -22.65 -5.51
C CYS A 148 10.76 -21.39 -5.59
N ASP A 149 9.86 -21.17 -4.63
CA ASP A 149 8.92 -20.06 -4.56
C ASP A 149 8.68 -19.60 -3.11
N HIS A 150 7.81 -18.61 -2.92
CA HIS A 150 7.50 -18.09 -1.60
C HIS A 150 6.79 -19.09 -0.69
N ASP A 151 5.96 -19.99 -1.24
CA ASP A 151 5.28 -21.03 -0.47
C ASP A 151 6.26 -22.04 0.11
N THR A 152 7.13 -22.59 -0.73
CA THR A 152 8.17 -23.55 -0.29
C THR A 152 9.20 -22.91 0.64
N ALA A 153 9.49 -21.61 0.44
CA ALA A 153 10.36 -20.84 1.34
C ALA A 153 9.75 -20.73 2.75
N MET A 154 8.48 -20.32 2.83
CA MET A 154 7.78 -20.21 4.12
C MET A 154 7.62 -21.57 4.80
N LYS A 155 7.28 -22.61 4.04
CA LYS A 155 7.20 -23.98 4.53
C LYS A 155 8.49 -24.42 5.22
N GLU A 156 9.65 -24.14 4.61
CA GLU A 156 10.97 -24.50 5.17
C GLU A 156 11.25 -23.71 6.46
N MET A 157 10.97 -22.41 6.49
CA MET A 157 11.16 -21.60 7.70
C MET A 157 10.25 -22.07 8.85
N ILE A 158 8.98 -22.35 8.58
CA ILE A 158 8.06 -22.89 9.60
C ILE A 158 8.47 -24.28 10.05
N ARG A 159 8.98 -25.15 9.16
CA ARG A 159 9.53 -26.45 9.52
C ARG A 159 10.66 -26.31 10.55
N CYS A 160 11.60 -25.40 10.31
CA CYS A 160 12.69 -25.13 11.25
C CYS A 160 12.23 -24.60 12.61
N ILE A 161 11.15 -23.81 12.66
CA ILE A 161 10.53 -23.37 13.91
C ILE A 161 9.94 -24.59 14.65
N ARG A 162 9.17 -25.43 13.96
CA ARG A 162 8.47 -26.57 14.55
C ARG A 162 9.41 -27.66 15.09
N GLU A 163 10.60 -27.76 14.58
CA GLU A 163 11.63 -28.67 15.12
C GLU A 163 12.09 -28.29 16.54
N LYS A 164 11.93 -27.01 16.91
CA LYS A 164 12.43 -26.45 18.18
C LYS A 164 11.33 -25.91 19.09
N TRP A 165 10.08 -25.87 18.62
CA TRP A 165 9.00 -25.31 19.38
C TRP A 165 8.37 -26.31 20.36
N ASN A 166 7.73 -25.80 21.41
CA ASN A 166 6.80 -26.58 22.23
C ASN A 166 5.38 -26.24 21.81
N ALA A 167 4.65 -27.21 21.24
CA ALA A 167 3.30 -26.99 20.73
C ALA A 167 2.26 -26.67 21.83
N GLU A 168 2.54 -27.01 23.09
CA GLU A 168 1.69 -26.70 24.24
C GLU A 168 1.87 -25.26 24.74
N GLU A 169 2.93 -24.57 24.31
CA GLU A 169 3.17 -23.17 24.64
C GLU A 169 2.41 -22.23 23.68
N ARG A 170 2.21 -21.00 24.12
CA ARG A 170 1.62 -19.96 23.29
C ARG A 170 2.64 -19.44 22.29
N ASN A 171 2.52 -19.87 21.05
CA ASN A 171 3.44 -19.55 19.97
C ASN A 171 2.82 -18.54 19.01
N VAL A 172 3.53 -17.48 18.72
CA VAL A 172 3.15 -16.38 17.79
C VAL A 172 4.18 -16.30 16.69
N VAL A 173 3.72 -16.16 15.43
CA VAL A 173 4.58 -15.84 14.29
C VAL A 173 4.38 -14.38 13.90
N VAL A 174 5.47 -13.70 13.61
CA VAL A 174 5.46 -12.38 12.98
C VAL A 174 6.15 -12.52 11.62
N THR A 175 5.43 -12.24 10.55
CA THR A 175 5.99 -12.38 9.19
C THR A 175 5.40 -11.36 8.22
N HIS A 176 6.07 -11.21 7.06
CA HIS A 176 5.69 -10.24 6.04
C HIS A 176 5.69 -10.90 4.67
N GLY A 177 4.56 -10.84 3.95
CA GLY A 177 4.40 -11.41 2.63
C GLY A 177 2.95 -11.65 2.25
N PHE A 178 2.71 -12.19 1.06
CA PHE A 178 1.38 -12.46 0.57
C PHE A 178 0.92 -13.87 0.96
N ILE A 179 0.18 -13.94 2.07
CA ILE A 179 -0.37 -15.18 2.64
C ILE A 179 -1.88 -15.21 2.36
N ARG A 180 -2.39 -16.30 1.79
CA ARG A 180 -3.81 -16.44 1.54
C ARG A 180 -4.34 -17.84 1.86
N GLY A 181 -5.65 -17.92 2.17
CA GLY A 181 -6.46 -19.13 2.18
C GLY A 181 -7.20 -19.34 0.86
N MET A 182 -8.42 -19.82 0.95
CA MET A 182 -9.30 -20.01 -0.22
C MET A 182 -10.11 -18.74 -0.56
N GLU A 183 -10.21 -17.79 0.35
CA GLU A 183 -10.88 -16.52 0.13
C GLU A 183 -10.07 -15.55 -0.73
N GLU A 184 -10.76 -14.66 -1.44
CA GLU A 184 -10.13 -13.52 -2.10
C GLU A 184 -9.79 -12.46 -1.06
N LEU A 185 -8.53 -12.02 -1.05
CA LEU A 185 -8.05 -10.93 -0.19
C LEU A 185 -8.10 -9.61 -0.94
N GLU A 186 -8.46 -8.56 -0.24
CA GLU A 186 -8.43 -7.21 -0.77
C GLU A 186 -6.98 -6.76 -0.95
N GLN A 187 -6.62 -6.37 -2.18
CA GLN A 187 -5.31 -5.86 -2.56
C GLN A 187 -5.40 -4.41 -3.00
N SER A 188 -4.38 -3.63 -2.69
CA SER A 188 -4.22 -2.25 -3.11
C SER A 188 -3.23 -2.13 -4.27
N GLU A 189 -3.37 -1.07 -5.08
CA GLU A 189 -2.40 -0.75 -6.13
C GLU A 189 -1.02 -0.40 -5.57
N SER A 190 -0.95 0.04 -4.32
CA SER A 190 0.31 0.38 -3.65
C SER A 190 1.12 -0.84 -3.21
N GLU A 191 0.50 -2.04 -3.15
CA GLU A 191 1.14 -3.31 -2.78
C GLU A 191 1.72 -4.06 -3.98
N LYS A 192 1.33 -3.71 -5.21
CA LYS A 192 1.82 -4.39 -6.41
C LYS A 192 3.32 -4.18 -6.54
N PRO A 193 4.11 -5.25 -6.68
CA PRO A 193 5.53 -5.12 -6.95
C PRO A 193 5.73 -4.39 -8.28
N LEU A 194 6.64 -3.41 -8.31
CA LEU A 194 7.02 -2.67 -9.51
C LEU A 194 7.73 -3.54 -10.57
N SER A 195 8.11 -4.75 -10.22
CA SER A 195 8.71 -5.73 -11.12
C SER A 195 7.84 -6.98 -11.18
N ILE A 196 7.17 -7.19 -12.31
CA ILE A 196 6.64 -8.49 -12.70
C ILE A 196 7.83 -9.35 -13.14
N THR A 197 8.63 -9.82 -12.21
CA THR A 197 9.44 -10.99 -12.45
C THR A 197 8.51 -12.17 -12.30
N LEU A 198 7.88 -12.55 -13.40
CA LEU A 198 7.23 -13.86 -13.54
C LEU A 198 8.29 -14.90 -13.21
N ALA A 199 8.29 -15.39 -11.99
CA ALA A 199 8.97 -16.63 -11.67
C ALA A 199 8.29 -17.71 -12.53
N VAL A 200 9.03 -18.22 -13.50
CA VAL A 200 8.52 -19.26 -14.41
C VAL A 200 8.17 -20.47 -13.55
N GLY A 201 6.86 -20.64 -13.24
CA GLY A 201 6.31 -21.81 -12.58
C GLY A 201 6.19 -21.80 -11.06
N GLY A 202 6.45 -20.67 -10.36
CA GLY A 202 6.28 -20.56 -8.92
C GLY A 202 5.00 -19.80 -8.51
N THR A 203 4.61 -19.91 -7.23
CA THR A 203 3.50 -19.15 -6.64
C THR A 203 4.02 -17.92 -5.90
N ASP A 204 3.38 -16.76 -6.13
CA ASP A 204 3.71 -15.51 -5.41
C ASP A 204 3.05 -15.44 -4.03
N PHE A 205 2.21 -16.42 -3.68
CA PHE A 205 1.50 -16.47 -2.41
C PHE A 205 1.93 -17.68 -1.57
N VAL A 206 1.75 -17.55 -0.26
CA VAL A 206 2.01 -18.58 0.75
C VAL A 206 0.68 -19.17 1.24
N ASP A 207 0.57 -20.49 1.34
CA ASP A 207 -0.62 -21.15 1.87
C ASP A 207 -0.74 -20.88 3.39
N VAL A 208 -1.89 -20.35 3.79
CA VAL A 208 -2.21 -20.07 5.21
C VAL A 208 -2.07 -21.29 6.12
N LYS A 209 -2.21 -22.51 5.59
CA LYS A 209 -2.08 -23.76 6.35
C LYS A 209 -0.71 -23.97 6.99
N HIS A 210 0.34 -23.31 6.48
CA HIS A 210 1.64 -23.36 7.13
C HIS A 210 1.60 -22.83 8.57
N PHE A 211 0.64 -21.94 8.89
CA PHE A 211 0.50 -21.30 10.20
C PHE A 211 -0.44 -22.02 11.16
N ASP A 212 -0.96 -23.21 10.80
CA ASP A 212 -1.80 -23.98 11.68
C ASP A 212 -1.08 -24.33 12.99
N GLY A 213 -1.81 -24.22 14.12
CA GLY A 213 -1.27 -24.51 15.46
C GLY A 213 -0.60 -23.32 16.16
N PHE A 214 -0.33 -22.21 15.48
CA PHE A 214 0.09 -20.99 16.16
C PHE A 214 -1.11 -20.30 16.84
N ALA A 215 -0.87 -19.73 18.01
CA ALA A 215 -1.88 -18.99 18.76
C ALA A 215 -2.30 -17.71 18.04
N TYR A 216 -1.33 -17.06 17.36
CA TYR A 216 -1.56 -15.90 16.52
C TYR A 216 -0.45 -15.76 15.46
N THR A 217 -0.80 -15.29 14.28
CA THR A 217 0.13 -14.95 13.22
C THR A 217 -0.10 -13.50 12.80
N ALA A 218 0.88 -12.65 13.10
CA ALA A 218 0.88 -11.24 12.77
C ALA A 218 1.49 -11.03 11.38
N LEU A 219 0.67 -10.58 10.42
CA LEU A 219 1.06 -10.38 9.03
C LEU A 219 1.18 -8.90 8.67
N GLY A 220 2.17 -8.55 7.85
CA GLY A 220 2.25 -7.33 7.06
C GLY A 220 2.29 -7.64 5.57
N HIS A 221 2.29 -6.61 4.74
CA HIS A 221 2.31 -6.57 3.29
C HIS A 221 1.01 -6.08 2.65
N LEU A 222 -0.16 -6.57 3.07
CA LEU A 222 -1.43 -6.06 2.57
C LEU A 222 -1.87 -4.84 3.40
N HIS A 223 -2.20 -3.76 2.72
CA HIS A 223 -2.56 -2.49 3.34
C HIS A 223 -3.98 -2.46 3.93
N GLY A 224 -4.86 -3.37 3.52
CA GLY A 224 -6.19 -3.56 4.09
C GLY A 224 -6.14 -4.42 5.36
N PRO A 225 -6.67 -3.96 6.53
CA PRO A 225 -6.77 -4.82 7.71
C PRO A 225 -7.79 -5.94 7.45
N GLN A 226 -7.30 -7.19 7.44
CA GLN A 226 -8.10 -8.35 7.10
C GLN A 226 -7.54 -9.65 7.68
N GLN A 227 -8.36 -10.68 7.74
CA GLN A 227 -7.91 -12.03 8.10
C GLN A 227 -7.56 -12.85 6.87
N ALA A 228 -6.66 -13.81 7.00
CA ALA A 228 -6.33 -14.78 5.97
C ALA A 228 -6.70 -16.18 6.48
N GLY A 229 -7.75 -16.78 5.96
CA GLY A 229 -8.25 -18.12 6.30
C GLY A 229 -8.85 -18.24 7.70
N SER A 230 -8.25 -17.67 8.72
CA SER A 230 -8.76 -17.75 10.08
C SER A 230 -8.54 -16.43 10.86
N PRO A 231 -9.31 -16.18 11.94
CA PRO A 231 -9.09 -15.02 12.80
C PRO A 231 -7.69 -14.97 13.44
N ARG A 232 -6.99 -16.10 13.50
CA ARG A 232 -5.65 -16.22 14.08
C ARG A 232 -4.55 -15.72 13.16
N VAL A 233 -4.81 -15.62 11.86
CA VAL A 233 -3.86 -15.17 10.83
C VAL A 233 -4.37 -13.87 10.24
N ARG A 234 -3.71 -12.74 10.54
CA ARG A 234 -4.26 -11.42 10.23
C ARG A 234 -3.21 -10.45 9.69
N TYR A 235 -3.63 -9.68 8.71
CA TYR A 235 -2.99 -8.45 8.29
C TYR A 235 -3.48 -7.29 9.16
N ALA A 236 -2.55 -6.52 9.73
CA ALA A 236 -2.90 -5.30 10.46
C ALA A 236 -3.29 -4.17 9.49
N GLY A 237 -2.71 -4.18 8.30
CA GLY A 237 -2.83 -3.11 7.33
C GLY A 237 -1.93 -1.92 7.62
N SER A 238 -1.85 -1.01 6.66
CA SER A 238 -1.08 0.23 6.78
C SER A 238 -1.79 1.26 7.68
N LEU A 239 -1.01 2.17 8.29
CA LEU A 239 -1.55 3.21 9.18
C LEU A 239 -2.36 4.27 8.43
N LEU A 240 -2.00 4.56 7.19
CA LEU A 240 -2.64 5.53 6.32
C LEU A 240 -3.01 4.88 4.98
N LYS A 241 -3.89 5.53 4.24
CA LYS A 241 -4.15 5.18 2.84
C LYS A 241 -3.02 5.73 1.97
N TYR A 242 -2.40 4.88 1.17
CA TYR A 242 -1.30 5.24 0.29
C TYR A 242 -1.66 5.17 -1.20
N SER A 243 -2.89 4.74 -1.52
CA SER A 243 -3.45 4.72 -2.87
C SER A 243 -4.93 5.06 -2.85
N PHE A 244 -5.43 5.64 -3.95
CA PHE A 244 -6.86 5.83 -4.13
C PHE A 244 -7.65 4.53 -4.29
N SER A 245 -7.01 3.39 -4.49
CA SER A 245 -7.66 2.08 -4.41
C SER A 245 -8.10 1.74 -2.98
N GLU A 246 -7.46 2.35 -1.96
CA GLU A 246 -7.71 2.12 -0.54
C GLU A 246 -8.81 3.03 0.05
N THR A 247 -9.49 3.84 -0.77
CA THR A 247 -10.46 4.85 -0.27
C THR A 247 -11.59 4.26 0.57
N LYS A 248 -11.94 3.00 0.34
CA LYS A 248 -13.00 2.28 1.09
C LYS A 248 -12.50 1.59 2.34
N GLN A 249 -11.18 1.46 2.52
CA GLN A 249 -10.59 0.80 3.68
C GLN A 249 -10.69 1.69 4.91
N GLU A 250 -11.00 1.08 6.05
CA GLU A 250 -10.90 1.70 7.36
C GLU A 250 -9.59 1.26 8.01
N LYS A 251 -8.65 2.19 8.16
CA LYS A 251 -7.35 1.90 8.75
C LYS A 251 -7.48 1.70 10.26
N SER A 252 -6.79 0.68 10.76
CA SER A 252 -6.85 0.29 12.16
C SER A 252 -5.57 -0.39 12.61
N VAL A 253 -5.40 -0.53 13.92
CA VAL A 253 -4.47 -1.48 14.52
C VAL A 253 -5.23 -2.64 15.12
N THR A 254 -4.63 -3.82 15.15
CA THR A 254 -5.23 -5.01 15.76
C THR A 254 -4.76 -5.16 17.19
N LEU A 255 -5.70 -5.14 18.13
CA LEU A 255 -5.46 -5.50 19.52
C LEU A 255 -5.83 -6.98 19.69
N ALA A 256 -4.84 -7.83 19.91
CA ALA A 256 -5.03 -9.26 20.08
C ALA A 256 -4.71 -9.66 21.53
N GLN A 257 -5.60 -10.39 22.14
CA GLN A 257 -5.40 -10.93 23.50
C GLN A 257 -5.40 -12.45 23.44
N ILE A 258 -4.27 -13.04 23.86
CA ILE A 258 -4.06 -14.49 23.91
C ILE A 258 -4.19 -14.94 25.36
N GLY A 259 -5.21 -15.71 25.67
CA GLY A 259 -5.50 -16.28 26.99
C GLY A 259 -4.53 -17.40 27.36
N LYS A 260 -4.78 -18.04 28.52
CA LYS A 260 -3.93 -19.09 29.09
C LYS A 260 -3.82 -20.30 28.16
N ASP A 261 -4.96 -20.75 27.66
CA ASP A 261 -5.05 -21.96 26.85
C ASP A 261 -5.07 -21.64 25.32
N GLY A 262 -4.57 -20.46 24.95
CA GLY A 262 -4.48 -20.00 23.57
C GLY A 262 -5.80 -19.50 22.97
N GLU A 263 -6.80 -19.18 23.82
CA GLU A 263 -7.99 -18.46 23.35
C GLU A 263 -7.59 -17.08 22.83
N LEU A 264 -8.19 -16.69 21.72
CA LEU A 264 -7.87 -15.46 21.05
C LEU A 264 -9.07 -14.52 21.03
N SER A 265 -8.89 -13.31 21.53
CA SER A 265 -9.82 -12.19 21.33
C SER A 265 -9.17 -11.13 20.48
N ILE A 266 -9.90 -10.62 19.49
CA ILE A 266 -9.42 -9.61 18.54
C ILE A 266 -10.33 -8.39 18.61
N GLU A 267 -9.73 -7.22 18.72
CA GLU A 267 -10.38 -5.93 18.58
C GLU A 267 -9.59 -5.06 17.59
N CYS A 268 -10.28 -4.46 16.61
CA CYS A 268 -9.67 -3.49 15.71
C CYS A 268 -9.93 -2.08 16.23
N LYS A 269 -8.87 -1.32 16.48
CA LYS A 269 -8.94 0.08 16.93
C LYS A 269 -8.71 0.98 15.73
N SER A 270 -9.74 1.73 15.34
CA SER A 270 -9.69 2.62 14.18
C SER A 270 -8.63 3.72 14.32
N LEU A 271 -7.94 4.00 13.24
CA LEU A 271 -6.98 5.08 13.11
C LEU A 271 -7.63 6.23 12.33
N LEU A 272 -7.66 7.42 12.93
CA LEU A 272 -8.21 8.61 12.31
C LEU A 272 -7.07 9.45 11.71
N PRO A 273 -6.95 9.54 10.38
CA PRO A 273 -5.91 10.32 9.73
C PRO A 273 -6.17 11.82 9.90
N LEU A 274 -5.13 12.63 9.80
CA LEU A 274 -5.24 14.10 9.74
C LEU A 274 -5.99 14.53 8.47
N ARG A 275 -5.68 13.89 7.34
CA ARG A 275 -6.32 14.06 6.03
C ARG A 275 -6.71 12.68 5.51
N ASN A 276 -7.98 12.52 5.19
CA ASN A 276 -8.43 11.29 4.56
C ASN A 276 -8.13 11.32 3.05
N MET A 277 -8.20 10.17 2.41
CA MET A 277 -8.07 10.03 0.97
C MET A 277 -9.43 9.68 0.38
N ARG A 278 -9.95 10.52 -0.53
CA ARG A 278 -11.29 10.39 -1.11
C ARG A 278 -11.29 10.56 -2.62
N ARG A 279 -12.25 9.93 -3.28
CA ARG A 279 -12.60 10.21 -4.68
C ARG A 279 -13.84 11.07 -4.73
N ILE A 280 -13.82 12.14 -5.53
CA ILE A 280 -14.99 12.97 -5.82
C ILE A 280 -15.21 13.02 -7.34
N LYS A 281 -16.48 13.03 -7.76
CA LYS A 281 -16.87 13.02 -9.16
C LYS A 281 -18.01 13.99 -9.39
N GLY A 282 -17.90 14.79 -10.44
CA GLY A 282 -18.95 15.75 -10.81
C GLY A 282 -18.49 16.75 -11.86
N THR A 283 -19.35 17.70 -12.23
CA THR A 283 -18.96 18.81 -13.07
C THR A 283 -18.11 19.81 -12.29
N LEU A 284 -17.23 20.52 -12.98
CA LEU A 284 -16.36 21.55 -12.38
C LEU A 284 -17.20 22.56 -11.58
N LYS A 285 -18.29 23.06 -12.16
CA LYS A 285 -19.20 23.98 -11.48
C LYS A 285 -19.85 23.37 -10.24
N GLY A 286 -20.29 22.11 -10.35
CA GLY A 286 -20.95 21.40 -9.24
C GLY A 286 -19.99 21.15 -8.08
N LEU A 287 -18.74 20.75 -8.34
CA LEU A 287 -17.74 20.51 -7.30
C LEU A 287 -17.28 21.81 -6.61
N LEU A 288 -17.40 22.96 -7.26
CA LEU A 288 -17.09 24.28 -6.69
C LEU A 288 -18.29 24.93 -5.98
N ASP A 289 -19.44 24.27 -5.95
CA ASP A 289 -20.62 24.78 -5.24
C ASP A 289 -20.39 24.67 -3.71
N PRO A 290 -20.54 25.79 -2.96
CA PRO A 290 -20.43 25.79 -1.50
C PRO A 290 -21.31 24.76 -0.79
N GLU A 291 -22.50 24.46 -1.32
CA GLU A 291 -23.41 23.46 -0.74
C GLU A 291 -22.82 22.04 -0.81
N VAL A 292 -21.94 21.77 -1.76
CA VAL A 292 -21.30 20.46 -1.94
C VAL A 292 -20.11 20.27 -0.99
N TYR A 293 -19.30 21.31 -0.76
CA TYR A 293 -18.08 21.16 0.03
C TYR A 293 -18.19 21.63 1.49
N ALA A 294 -19.21 22.45 1.85
CA ALA A 294 -19.32 23.05 3.18
C ALA A 294 -19.37 22.02 4.33
N ASN A 295 -19.87 20.80 4.07
CA ASN A 295 -19.99 19.73 5.05
C ASN A 295 -18.92 18.63 4.88
N THR A 296 -17.85 18.90 4.12
CA THR A 296 -16.77 17.94 3.89
C THR A 296 -15.44 18.50 4.38
N ASN A 297 -14.47 17.62 4.68
CA ASN A 297 -13.13 18.09 4.95
C ASN A 297 -12.43 18.45 3.64
N ILE A 298 -12.29 19.75 3.37
CA ILE A 298 -11.65 20.27 2.14
C ILE A 298 -10.13 20.02 2.12
N GLU A 299 -9.51 19.75 3.29
CA GLU A 299 -8.10 19.43 3.43
C GLU A 299 -7.76 17.97 3.08
N ASP A 300 -8.78 17.11 2.82
CA ASP A 300 -8.53 15.73 2.42
C ASP A 300 -7.76 15.63 1.10
N TYR A 301 -7.03 14.54 0.93
CA TYR A 301 -6.38 14.19 -0.34
C TYR A 301 -7.43 13.70 -1.33
N LEU A 302 -7.51 14.36 -2.49
CA LEU A 302 -8.58 14.11 -3.45
C LEU A 302 -8.05 13.59 -4.79
N HIS A 303 -8.75 12.58 -5.29
CA HIS A 303 -8.79 12.22 -6.70
C HIS A 303 -10.11 12.76 -7.28
N VAL A 304 -10.01 13.68 -8.21
CA VAL A 304 -11.17 14.34 -8.83
C VAL A 304 -11.40 13.73 -10.21
N THR A 305 -12.65 13.35 -10.50
CA THR A 305 -13.08 12.95 -11.85
C THR A 305 -14.11 13.97 -12.34
N LEU A 306 -13.72 14.75 -13.34
CA LEU A 306 -14.63 15.71 -13.97
C LEU A 306 -15.48 15.04 -15.05
N THR A 307 -16.77 15.40 -15.07
CA THR A 307 -17.79 14.88 -16.01
C THR A 307 -18.26 15.92 -17.00
N ASP A 308 -17.58 17.06 -17.08
CA ASP A 308 -17.92 18.13 -17.99
C ASP A 308 -17.75 17.71 -19.45
N GLU A 309 -18.62 18.20 -20.31
CA GLU A 309 -18.52 18.04 -21.77
C GLU A 309 -17.85 19.28 -22.36
N GLY A 310 -16.81 19.08 -23.15
CA GLY A 310 -16.08 20.15 -23.83
C GLY A 310 -14.78 20.55 -23.14
N GLU A 311 -14.19 21.64 -23.62
CA GLU A 311 -12.91 22.13 -23.15
C GLU A 311 -13.04 22.87 -21.83
N LEU A 312 -12.23 22.46 -20.83
CA LEU A 312 -12.17 23.09 -19.53
C LEU A 312 -10.92 23.98 -19.43
N ILE A 313 -11.13 25.24 -19.09
CA ILE A 313 -10.05 26.21 -18.91
C ILE A 313 -9.56 26.11 -17.46
N GLU A 314 -8.28 25.70 -17.26
CA GLU A 314 -7.57 25.61 -15.97
C GLU A 314 -8.37 24.92 -14.84
N PRO A 315 -8.92 23.72 -15.05
CA PRO A 315 -9.76 23.06 -14.05
C PRO A 315 -9.01 22.80 -12.74
N MET A 316 -7.76 22.39 -12.80
CA MET A 316 -6.95 22.11 -11.61
C MET A 316 -6.74 23.35 -10.75
N SER A 317 -6.46 24.51 -11.35
CA SER A 317 -6.26 25.78 -10.64
C SER A 317 -7.55 26.21 -9.91
N LYS A 318 -8.69 26.10 -10.59
CA LYS A 318 -10.00 26.45 -10.01
C LYS A 318 -10.37 25.52 -8.85
N LEU A 319 -10.17 24.22 -9.01
CA LEU A 319 -10.45 23.24 -7.97
C LEU A 319 -9.54 23.42 -6.75
N ARG A 320 -8.24 23.71 -6.94
CA ARG A 320 -7.31 23.94 -5.85
C ARG A 320 -7.59 25.18 -5.02
N ALA A 321 -8.37 26.12 -5.54
CA ALA A 321 -8.85 27.25 -4.75
C ALA A 321 -9.83 26.84 -3.62
N VAL A 322 -10.49 25.69 -3.76
CA VAL A 322 -11.40 25.13 -2.76
C VAL A 322 -10.78 23.92 -2.06
N TYR A 323 -10.13 23.03 -2.82
CA TYR A 323 -9.55 21.77 -2.35
C TYR A 323 -8.02 21.80 -2.53
N PRO A 324 -7.26 22.26 -1.56
CA PRO A 324 -5.82 22.52 -1.73
C PRO A 324 -4.99 21.25 -2.00
N ASN A 325 -5.49 20.09 -1.58
CA ASN A 325 -4.77 18.82 -1.62
C ASN A 325 -5.28 17.86 -2.71
N ILE A 326 -5.59 18.37 -3.90
CA ILE A 326 -5.89 17.51 -5.05
C ILE A 326 -4.59 16.86 -5.53
N LEU A 327 -4.55 15.53 -5.49
CA LEU A 327 -3.41 14.71 -5.92
C LEU A 327 -3.55 14.20 -7.36
N SER A 328 -4.79 13.99 -7.83
CA SER A 328 -5.07 13.52 -9.20
C SER A 328 -6.34 14.14 -9.75
N LEU A 329 -6.34 14.40 -11.06
CA LEU A 329 -7.49 14.91 -11.80
C LEU A 329 -7.63 14.12 -13.09
N ASP A 330 -8.77 13.47 -13.26
CA ASP A 330 -9.17 12.78 -14.48
C ASP A 330 -10.37 13.48 -15.10
N ILE A 331 -10.51 13.42 -16.42
CA ILE A 331 -11.69 13.88 -17.16
C ILE A 331 -12.34 12.63 -17.75
N GLU A 332 -13.59 12.40 -17.37
CA GLU A 332 -14.38 11.30 -17.92
C GLU A 332 -14.85 11.68 -19.33
N ILE A 333 -14.18 11.16 -20.33
CA ILE A 333 -14.70 11.24 -21.69
C ILE A 333 -15.83 10.22 -21.79
N LYS A 334 -17.08 10.69 -21.86
CA LYS A 334 -18.18 9.78 -22.19
C LYS A 334 -17.87 9.18 -23.56
N GLU A 335 -17.50 7.92 -23.60
CA GLU A 335 -17.55 7.16 -24.83
C GLU A 335 -19.00 7.24 -25.34
N ARG A 336 -19.24 8.14 -26.27
CA ARG A 336 -20.41 7.97 -27.14
C ARG A 336 -20.26 6.57 -27.70
N GLN A 337 -21.28 5.75 -27.55
CA GLN A 337 -21.37 4.45 -28.18
C GLN A 337 -20.81 4.60 -29.60
N VAL A 338 -19.57 4.19 -29.76
CA VAL A 338 -19.03 3.89 -31.07
C VAL A 338 -19.82 2.68 -31.50
N THR A 339 -21.00 2.93 -32.11
CA THR A 339 -21.54 1.96 -33.05
C THR A 339 -20.34 1.54 -33.88
N GLU A 340 -20.03 0.25 -33.89
CA GLU A 340 -18.95 -0.39 -34.66
C GLU A 340 -18.89 0.24 -36.07
N SER A 341 -18.30 1.41 -36.20
CA SER A 341 -17.80 1.88 -37.47
C SER A 341 -16.47 1.15 -37.64
N LYS A 342 -16.54 0.01 -38.33
CA LYS A 342 -15.38 -0.60 -38.98
C LYS A 342 -14.57 0.56 -39.49
N THR A 343 -13.40 0.79 -38.90
CA THR A 343 -12.45 1.81 -39.32
C THR A 343 -12.36 1.80 -40.86
N SER A 344 -13.01 2.75 -41.47
CA SER A 344 -12.93 2.99 -42.92
C SER A 344 -11.53 3.48 -43.35
N ALA A 345 -10.60 3.55 -42.39
CA ALA A 345 -9.20 3.87 -42.58
C ALA A 345 -8.42 2.87 -43.46
N GLY A 346 -8.99 1.67 -43.70
CA GLY A 346 -8.32 0.63 -44.49
C GLY A 346 -8.55 0.69 -46.01
N GLN A 347 -9.59 1.34 -46.49
CA GLN A 347 -9.89 1.38 -47.92
C GLN A 347 -10.28 2.81 -48.36
N GLY A 348 -9.38 3.48 -49.09
CA GLY A 348 -9.71 4.72 -49.79
C GLY A 348 -8.92 5.98 -49.41
N TYR A 349 -8.01 5.95 -48.40
CA TYR A 349 -7.25 7.14 -47.99
C TYR A 349 -6.39 7.76 -49.12
N LYS A 350 -5.98 6.96 -50.11
CA LYS A 350 -5.14 7.42 -51.24
C LYS A 350 -5.84 8.42 -52.19
N HIS A 351 -7.14 8.58 -52.08
CA HIS A 351 -7.94 9.47 -52.93
C HIS A 351 -8.64 10.61 -52.18
N LYS A 352 -8.46 10.71 -50.85
CA LYS A 352 -9.03 11.80 -50.04
C LYS A 352 -8.07 12.98 -49.96
N SER A 353 -8.60 14.19 -49.96
CA SER A 353 -7.81 15.39 -49.69
C SER A 353 -7.32 15.41 -48.23
N LYS A 354 -6.24 16.15 -47.94
CA LYS A 354 -5.75 16.35 -46.56
C LYS A 354 -6.86 16.92 -45.64
N LEU A 355 -7.72 17.77 -46.20
CA LEU A 355 -8.85 18.35 -45.48
C LEU A 355 -9.93 17.30 -45.15
N ASP A 356 -10.24 16.40 -46.08
CA ASP A 356 -11.21 15.32 -45.86
C ASP A 356 -10.69 14.31 -44.83
N LEU A 357 -9.41 13.98 -44.90
CA LEU A 357 -8.76 13.11 -43.89
C LEU A 357 -8.80 13.73 -42.50
N PHE A 358 -8.58 15.04 -42.40
CA PHE A 358 -8.66 15.75 -41.15
C PHE A 358 -10.11 15.83 -40.63
N SER A 359 -11.08 16.02 -41.54
CA SER A 359 -12.50 16.03 -41.19
C SER A 359 -12.95 14.68 -40.61
N ASP A 360 -12.54 13.58 -41.27
CA ASP A 360 -12.82 12.23 -40.77
C ASP A 360 -12.17 12.00 -39.40
N PHE A 361 -10.88 12.31 -39.27
CA PHE A 361 -10.17 12.22 -37.98
C PHE A 361 -10.81 13.04 -36.89
N TYR A 362 -11.18 14.31 -37.17
CA TYR A 362 -11.84 15.18 -36.21
C TYR A 362 -13.16 14.58 -35.74
N THR A 363 -13.97 14.09 -36.71
CA THR A 363 -15.26 13.49 -36.43
C THR A 363 -15.11 12.19 -35.62
N ASP A 364 -14.15 11.34 -35.96
CA ASP A 364 -13.87 10.10 -35.26
C ASP A 364 -13.35 10.34 -33.82
N MET A 365 -12.48 11.31 -33.63
CA MET A 365 -11.88 11.61 -32.33
C MET A 365 -12.80 12.41 -31.40
N THR A 366 -13.61 13.34 -31.95
CA THR A 366 -14.43 14.24 -31.14
C THR A 366 -15.90 13.85 -31.10
N GLY A 367 -16.36 13.01 -32.04
CA GLY A 367 -17.77 12.70 -32.28
C GLY A 367 -18.63 13.92 -32.66
N GLN A 368 -17.99 15.05 -33.02
CA GLN A 368 -18.66 16.30 -33.43
C GLN A 368 -18.57 16.48 -34.93
N MET A 369 -19.58 17.14 -35.52
CA MET A 369 -19.53 17.51 -36.92
C MET A 369 -18.40 18.52 -37.17
N PHE A 370 -17.61 18.27 -38.19
CA PHE A 370 -16.60 19.21 -38.68
C PHE A 370 -17.29 20.34 -39.47
N THR A 371 -17.47 21.49 -38.81
CA THR A 371 -18.22 22.62 -39.37
C THR A 371 -17.46 23.34 -40.45
N GLU A 372 -18.18 24.08 -41.34
CA GLU A 372 -17.55 24.86 -42.43
C GLU A 372 -16.52 25.89 -41.88
N GLU A 373 -16.79 26.52 -40.74
CA GLU A 373 -15.83 27.45 -40.11
C GLU A 373 -14.49 26.76 -39.77
N LYS A 374 -14.57 25.55 -39.18
CA LYS A 374 -13.38 24.74 -38.87
C LYS A 374 -12.67 24.30 -40.13
N ALA A 375 -13.42 23.93 -41.17
CA ALA A 375 -12.87 23.54 -42.47
C ALA A 375 -12.08 24.68 -43.12
N LEU A 376 -12.56 25.91 -43.04
CA LEU A 376 -11.86 27.09 -43.54
C LEU A 376 -10.54 27.35 -42.82
N ILE A 377 -10.52 27.21 -41.50
CA ILE A 377 -9.31 27.40 -40.68
C ILE A 377 -8.26 26.34 -41.05
N VAL A 378 -8.66 25.07 -41.09
CA VAL A 378 -7.75 23.95 -41.40
C VAL A 378 -7.24 24.03 -42.85
N ALA A 379 -8.11 24.36 -43.82
CA ALA A 379 -7.72 24.55 -45.23
C ALA A 379 -6.68 25.66 -45.39
N LYS A 380 -6.86 26.79 -44.70
CA LYS A 380 -5.89 27.88 -44.68
C LYS A 380 -4.55 27.46 -44.09
N THR A 381 -4.56 26.71 -42.97
CA THR A 381 -3.35 26.21 -42.33
C THR A 381 -2.61 25.22 -43.26
N ILE A 382 -3.32 24.28 -43.90
CA ILE A 382 -2.73 23.35 -44.85
C ILE A 382 -2.09 24.11 -46.03
N SER A 383 -2.78 25.11 -46.59
CA SER A 383 -2.30 25.94 -47.67
C SER A 383 -1.01 26.70 -47.28
N THR A 384 -0.94 27.24 -46.11
CA THR A 384 0.25 27.96 -45.60
C THR A 384 1.45 27.00 -45.49
N LEU A 385 1.24 25.83 -44.89
CA LEU A 385 2.32 24.81 -44.76
C LEU A 385 2.82 24.29 -46.12
N GLU A 386 1.93 24.10 -47.08
CA GLU A 386 2.30 23.66 -48.43
C GLU A 386 3.05 24.76 -49.25
N THR A 387 2.88 26.02 -48.86
CA THR A 387 3.61 27.13 -49.46
C THR A 387 5.03 27.20 -48.90
N ASP A 388 5.17 27.06 -47.58
CA ASP A 388 6.45 27.07 -46.89
C ASP A 388 7.34 25.87 -47.28
N GLU A 389 6.75 24.69 -47.56
CA GLU A 389 7.49 23.50 -48.05
C GLU A 389 7.99 23.64 -49.50
N ARG A 390 7.47 24.60 -50.27
CA ARG A 390 7.91 24.85 -51.66
C ARG A 390 8.99 25.93 -51.75
N GLU A 391 9.24 26.67 -50.66
CA GLU A 391 10.29 27.71 -50.61
C GLU A 391 11.57 27.21 -49.91
N LEU A 392 11.60 25.96 -49.43
CA LEU A 392 12.77 25.22 -48.95
C LEU A 392 13.25 24.19 -49.97
#